data_db171c62213a7efc7a325253ab915aea
#
_entry.id   db171c62213a7efc7a325253ab915aea
#
_cell.length_a   1.000
_cell.length_b   1.000
_cell.length_c   1.000
_cell.angle_alpha   90.00
_cell.angle_beta   90.00
_cell.angle_gamma   90.00
#
_symmetry.space_group_name_H-M   'P 1'
#
loop_
_entity.id
_entity.type
_entity.pdbx_description
1 polymer ?
#
loop_
_entity_poly.entity_id
_entity_poly.type
_entity_poly.pdbx_seq_one_letter_code
_entity_poly.pdbx_strand_id
1 'polypeptide(L)'
;YHQSCFESHVQVRCDHCSKKIDGQYTIYNDKNYHAGCYKKYVQIRCDHCGNTISDAFNIDNDKRYHKACYFNNILEKCDACLNPIEGKYNKDYWGNIYHQKHNSEFPSCDNCNRLMCARITQGGYTIDKKRNICSLCYPKVIVKQSQIRNLTKEVKDALSAIGINNIPSNIPISLVNSMDELDQIATIRLGNVRGYTHYSVNTLAGKKIKEEFHIYVLFNLHELAFKAVLAHEYLHVYLFQNDYDLKSDLREGFCNLGSQLMLKKDNSVLSNYLLDSMYESDDPDYGKGFIKMNSMLEKKGWNKLLNDLVKL
;
A
#
# COMPACT_ATOMS: atom_id res chain seq x y z
N TYR A 1 -5.74 40.09 -68.80
CA TYR A 1 -6.75 40.21 -67.74
C TYR A 1 -6.99 41.68 -67.45
N HIS A 2 -8.25 42.06 -67.23
CA HIS A 2 -8.57 43.37 -66.62
C HIS A 2 -7.96 43.35 -65.19
N GLN A 3 -7.52 44.51 -64.73
CA GLN A 3 -6.83 44.62 -63.43
C GLN A 3 -7.73 44.10 -62.26
N SER A 4 -9.04 44.43 -62.32
CA SER A 4 -10.04 43.95 -61.35
C SER A 4 -10.25 42.43 -61.41
N CYS A 5 -10.18 41.83 -62.62
CA CYS A 5 -10.27 40.35 -62.76
C CYS A 5 -8.99 39.64 -62.24
N PHE A 6 -7.83 40.24 -62.47
CA PHE A 6 -6.58 39.73 -61.91
C PHE A 6 -6.58 39.77 -60.38
N GLU A 7 -6.98 40.91 -59.81
CA GLU A 7 -7.04 41.10 -58.37
C GLU A 7 -8.07 40.19 -57.66
N SER A 8 -9.17 39.83 -58.34
CA SER A 8 -10.21 39.00 -57.75
C SER A 8 -10.04 37.48 -57.97
N HIS A 9 -9.36 37.06 -59.09
CA HIS A 9 -9.35 35.65 -59.50
C HIS A 9 -7.95 35.04 -59.68
N VAL A 10 -6.92 35.84 -59.81
CA VAL A 10 -5.55 35.36 -60.09
C VAL A 10 -4.59 35.69 -58.98
N GLN A 11 -4.84 36.76 -58.21
CA GLN A 11 -3.94 37.18 -57.15
C GLN A 11 -4.04 36.30 -55.92
N VAL A 12 -2.90 35.71 -55.53
CA VAL A 12 -2.78 34.89 -54.32
C VAL A 12 -3.01 35.76 -53.07
N ARG A 13 -3.91 35.33 -52.20
CA ARG A 13 -4.21 35.97 -50.91
C ARG A 13 -3.84 35.04 -49.75
N CYS A 14 -3.47 35.65 -48.63
CA CYS A 14 -3.15 34.90 -47.42
C CYS A 14 -4.45 34.43 -46.72
N ASP A 15 -4.61 33.13 -46.52
CA ASP A 15 -5.78 32.52 -45.87
C ASP A 15 -5.94 32.92 -44.39
N HIS A 16 -4.86 33.43 -43.78
CA HIS A 16 -4.96 33.91 -42.38
C HIS A 16 -5.40 35.35 -42.27
N CYS A 17 -4.81 36.27 -43.04
CA CYS A 17 -5.07 37.72 -42.89
C CYS A 17 -5.82 38.32 -44.07
N SER A 18 -6.18 37.55 -45.08
CA SER A 18 -6.88 37.89 -46.30
C SER A 18 -6.20 38.97 -47.19
N LYS A 19 -4.99 39.41 -46.79
CA LYS A 19 -4.23 40.40 -47.57
C LYS A 19 -3.51 39.74 -48.74
N LYS A 20 -3.28 40.53 -49.78
CA LYS A 20 -2.50 40.16 -50.96
C LYS A 20 -1.11 39.67 -50.56
N ILE A 21 -0.64 38.61 -51.22
CA ILE A 21 0.72 38.11 -51.09
C ILE A 21 1.54 38.58 -52.31
N ASP A 22 2.51 39.43 -52.06
CA ASP A 22 3.47 39.83 -53.04
C ASP A 22 4.82 39.12 -52.80
N GLY A 23 5.27 38.27 -53.75
CA GLY A 23 6.48 37.52 -53.66
C GLY A 23 6.31 36.07 -53.13
N GLN A 24 7.31 35.57 -52.39
CA GLN A 24 7.31 34.18 -51.88
C GLN A 24 6.28 33.98 -50.75
N TYR A 25 5.60 32.83 -50.78
CA TYR A 25 4.64 32.45 -49.79
C TYR A 25 4.79 30.96 -49.36
N THR A 26 4.15 30.59 -48.28
CA THR A 26 4.14 29.23 -47.78
C THR A 26 2.78 28.58 -48.09
N ILE A 27 2.80 27.39 -48.67
CA ILE A 27 1.60 26.55 -48.86
C ILE A 27 1.58 25.50 -47.76
N TYR A 28 0.43 25.41 -47.08
CA TYR A 28 0.20 24.39 -46.04
C TYR A 28 -1.28 23.98 -46.05
N ASN A 29 -1.56 22.68 -46.17
CA ASN A 29 -2.89 22.12 -46.31
C ASN A 29 -3.73 22.85 -47.36
N ASP A 30 -3.16 22.99 -48.57
CA ASP A 30 -3.77 23.66 -49.75
C ASP A 30 -4.16 25.14 -49.54
N LYS A 31 -3.60 25.80 -48.52
CA LYS A 31 -3.78 27.20 -48.19
C LYS A 31 -2.50 28.00 -48.35
N ASN A 32 -2.64 29.26 -48.72
CA ASN A 32 -1.52 30.16 -48.98
C ASN A 32 -1.32 31.13 -47.82
N TYR A 33 -0.10 31.31 -47.37
CA TYR A 33 0.21 32.16 -46.23
C TYR A 33 1.42 33.06 -46.51
N HIS A 34 1.38 34.31 -46.04
CA HIS A 34 2.62 35.05 -45.86
C HIS A 34 3.53 34.27 -44.96
N ALA A 35 4.83 34.27 -45.18
CA ALA A 35 5.80 33.55 -44.33
C ALA A 35 5.68 33.95 -42.86
N GLY A 36 5.41 35.25 -42.56
CA GLY A 36 5.17 35.72 -41.18
C GLY A 36 3.87 35.21 -40.56
N CYS A 37 2.78 35.17 -41.37
CA CYS A 37 1.51 34.62 -40.90
C CYS A 37 1.61 33.13 -40.62
N TYR A 38 2.24 32.36 -41.50
CA TYR A 38 2.47 30.94 -41.31
C TYR A 38 3.26 30.70 -40.02
N LYS A 39 4.43 31.33 -39.86
CA LYS A 39 5.31 31.18 -38.71
C LYS A 39 4.64 31.52 -37.38
N LYS A 40 3.77 32.53 -37.37
CA LYS A 40 3.16 33.02 -36.12
C LYS A 40 1.85 32.31 -35.73
N TYR A 41 1.02 31.98 -36.73
CA TYR A 41 -0.36 31.55 -36.47
C TYR A 41 -0.70 30.13 -36.95
N VAL A 42 0.09 29.55 -37.84
CA VAL A 42 -0.21 28.26 -38.46
C VAL A 42 0.80 27.19 -38.06
N GLN A 43 2.06 27.57 -37.92
CA GLN A 43 3.15 26.66 -37.60
C GLN A 43 2.97 26.05 -36.20
N ILE A 44 2.92 24.73 -36.14
CA ILE A 44 2.82 24.02 -34.88
C ILE A 44 4.16 24.10 -34.13
N ARG A 45 4.14 24.46 -32.86
CA ARG A 45 5.31 24.53 -31.98
C ARG A 45 5.17 23.61 -30.79
N CYS A 46 6.31 23.15 -30.32
CA CYS A 46 6.40 22.33 -29.13
C CYS A 46 6.25 23.19 -27.87
N ASP A 47 5.29 22.87 -27.03
CA ASP A 47 5.03 23.59 -25.78
C ASP A 47 6.15 23.44 -24.73
N HIS A 48 7.04 22.44 -24.91
CA HIS A 48 8.20 22.27 -24.02
C HIS A 48 9.42 23.09 -24.47
N CYS A 49 9.83 22.95 -25.73
CA CYS A 49 11.09 23.57 -26.19
C CYS A 49 10.90 24.80 -27.09
N GLY A 50 9.66 25.16 -27.46
CA GLY A 50 9.31 26.31 -28.33
C GLY A 50 9.65 26.13 -29.82
N ASN A 51 10.38 25.06 -30.18
CA ASN A 51 10.79 24.82 -31.56
C ASN A 51 9.61 24.30 -32.39
N THR A 52 9.71 24.50 -33.72
CA THR A 52 8.74 24.01 -34.68
C THR A 52 8.66 22.51 -34.70
N ILE A 53 7.47 21.96 -34.76
CA ILE A 53 7.20 20.55 -34.97
C ILE A 53 6.93 20.33 -36.46
N SER A 54 7.80 19.56 -37.11
CA SER A 54 7.70 19.18 -38.54
C SER A 54 7.18 17.77 -38.77
N ASP A 55 7.28 16.92 -37.73
CA ASP A 55 6.96 15.51 -37.79
C ASP A 55 5.77 15.14 -36.87
N ALA A 56 5.48 13.85 -36.75
CA ALA A 56 4.48 13.34 -35.81
C ALA A 56 4.82 13.75 -34.37
N PHE A 57 3.83 14.20 -33.63
CA PHE A 57 3.97 14.74 -32.28
C PHE A 57 2.95 14.12 -31.32
N ASN A 58 3.18 14.31 -30.04
CA ASN A 58 2.27 13.92 -28.97
C ASN A 58 1.44 15.10 -28.52
N ILE A 59 0.19 14.81 -28.11
CA ILE A 59 -0.71 15.78 -27.48
C ILE A 59 -0.99 15.29 -26.06
N ASP A 60 -0.82 16.17 -25.10
CA ASP A 60 -1.17 15.94 -23.72
C ASP A 60 -1.72 17.22 -23.09
N ASN A 61 -2.90 17.14 -22.47
CA ASN A 61 -3.60 18.30 -21.91
C ASN A 61 -3.66 19.50 -22.87
N ASP A 62 -4.07 19.26 -24.14
CA ASP A 62 -4.15 20.23 -25.25
C ASP A 62 -2.82 20.86 -25.69
N LYS A 63 -1.70 20.44 -25.12
CA LYS A 63 -0.34 20.85 -25.48
C LYS A 63 0.29 19.89 -26.47
N ARG A 64 1.14 20.42 -27.33
CA ARG A 64 1.81 19.67 -28.40
C ARG A 64 3.30 19.56 -28.13
N TYR A 65 3.85 18.35 -28.30
CA TYR A 65 5.23 18.07 -27.96
C TYR A 65 5.90 17.28 -29.07
N HIS A 66 7.17 17.61 -29.41
CA HIS A 66 7.99 16.63 -30.14
C HIS A 66 7.98 15.30 -29.37
N LYS A 67 8.02 14.17 -30.08
CA LYS A 67 8.08 12.84 -29.44
C LYS A 67 9.18 12.75 -28.37
N ALA A 68 10.38 13.25 -28.69
CA ALA A 68 11.50 13.24 -27.75
C ALA A 68 11.25 14.15 -26.53
N CYS A 69 10.66 15.34 -26.73
CA CYS A 69 10.32 16.24 -25.63
C CYS A 69 9.27 15.62 -24.70
N TYR A 70 8.25 14.99 -25.26
CA TYR A 70 7.21 14.30 -24.51
C TYR A 70 7.79 13.17 -23.69
N PHE A 71 8.53 12.27 -24.33
CA PHE A 71 9.12 11.09 -23.71
C PHE A 71 10.10 11.44 -22.57
N ASN A 72 11.02 12.39 -22.80
CA ASN A 72 12.07 12.68 -21.84
C ASN A 72 11.67 13.64 -20.71
N ASN A 73 10.66 14.51 -20.93
CA ASN A 73 10.41 15.63 -20.04
C ASN A 73 8.97 15.73 -19.54
N ILE A 74 7.99 15.09 -20.20
CA ILE A 74 6.58 15.21 -19.84
C ILE A 74 6.06 13.94 -19.19
N LEU A 75 6.41 12.75 -19.72
CA LEU A 75 6.04 11.48 -19.12
C LEU A 75 6.60 11.35 -17.70
N GLU A 76 5.76 10.84 -16.81
CA GLU A 76 6.18 10.44 -15.47
C GLU A 76 7.31 9.40 -15.54
N LYS A 77 8.23 9.45 -14.59
CA LYS A 77 9.37 8.54 -14.53
C LYS A 77 9.15 7.46 -13.50
N CYS A 78 9.56 6.26 -13.86
CA CYS A 78 9.55 5.11 -12.99
C CYS A 78 10.50 5.30 -11.81
N ASP A 79 9.99 5.21 -10.57
CA ASP A 79 10.79 5.34 -9.34
C ASP A 79 11.84 4.22 -9.19
N ALA A 80 11.63 3.06 -9.82
CA ALA A 80 12.57 1.96 -9.77
C ALA A 80 13.74 2.10 -10.76
N CYS A 81 13.52 2.62 -12.01
CA CYS A 81 14.56 2.65 -13.05
C CYS A 81 14.79 4.01 -13.71
N LEU A 82 14.00 5.06 -13.38
CA LEU A 82 14.00 6.41 -13.96
C LEU A 82 13.61 6.51 -15.44
N ASN A 83 13.34 5.41 -16.10
CA ASN A 83 12.85 5.47 -17.47
C ASN A 83 11.41 6.02 -17.49
N PRO A 84 11.06 6.76 -18.55
CA PRO A 84 9.68 7.23 -18.73
C PRO A 84 8.69 6.07 -18.74
N ILE A 85 7.51 6.30 -18.18
CA ILE A 85 6.44 5.31 -18.12
C ILE A 85 5.51 5.51 -19.30
N GLU A 86 5.52 4.54 -20.21
CA GLU A 86 4.58 4.46 -21.31
C GLU A 86 3.48 3.43 -20.99
N GLY A 87 2.22 3.88 -20.95
CA GLY A 87 1.08 3.01 -20.72
C GLY A 87 0.83 2.66 -19.24
N LYS A 88 0.48 1.40 -18.95
CA LYS A 88 0.09 0.97 -17.60
C LYS A 88 1.28 0.87 -16.66
N TYR A 89 1.07 1.33 -15.43
CA TYR A 89 2.05 1.27 -14.34
C TYR A 89 1.40 0.81 -13.04
N ASN A 90 2.22 0.50 -12.06
CA ASN A 90 1.80 0.26 -10.70
C ASN A 90 2.07 1.49 -9.84
N LYS A 91 1.17 1.75 -8.91
CA LYS A 91 1.37 2.72 -7.84
C LYS A 91 1.21 2.01 -6.52
N ASP A 92 2.23 2.07 -5.67
CA ASP A 92 2.14 1.49 -4.33
C ASP A 92 1.45 2.43 -3.33
N TYR A 93 1.18 1.92 -2.13
CA TYR A 93 0.54 2.68 -1.06
C TYR A 93 1.34 3.94 -0.64
N TRP A 94 2.63 3.95 -0.90
CA TRP A 94 3.56 5.01 -0.53
C TRP A 94 3.69 6.08 -1.61
N GLY A 95 2.98 5.92 -2.73
CA GLY A 95 2.97 6.83 -3.85
C GLY A 95 4.03 6.57 -4.91
N ASN A 96 4.90 5.54 -4.74
CA ASN A 96 5.87 5.19 -5.77
C ASN A 96 5.16 4.64 -7.01
N ILE A 97 5.57 5.12 -8.18
CA ILE A 97 5.08 4.66 -9.47
C ILE A 97 6.17 3.90 -10.22
N TYR A 98 5.82 2.76 -10.80
CA TYR A 98 6.81 1.95 -11.50
C TYR A 98 6.19 1.02 -12.56
N HIS A 99 7.01 0.66 -13.58
CA HIS A 99 6.58 -0.27 -14.62
C HIS A 99 6.12 -1.59 -14.04
N GLN A 100 5.05 -2.17 -14.60
CA GLN A 100 4.50 -3.44 -14.12
C GLN A 100 5.50 -4.61 -14.12
N LYS A 101 6.46 -4.61 -15.06
CA LYS A 101 7.51 -5.62 -15.13
C LYS A 101 8.37 -5.73 -13.87
N HIS A 102 8.53 -4.63 -13.13
CA HIS A 102 9.36 -4.63 -11.93
C HIS A 102 8.79 -5.49 -10.78
N ASN A 103 7.49 -5.85 -10.80
CA ASN A 103 6.93 -6.81 -9.86
C ASN A 103 7.54 -8.22 -9.98
N SER A 104 8.02 -8.59 -11.16
CA SER A 104 8.71 -9.86 -11.36
C SER A 104 10.23 -9.76 -11.22
N GLU A 105 10.79 -8.55 -11.30
CA GLU A 105 12.22 -8.31 -11.18
C GLU A 105 12.67 -8.13 -9.73
N PHE A 106 11.82 -7.59 -8.88
CA PHE A 106 12.13 -7.28 -7.48
C PHE A 106 11.08 -7.86 -6.53
N PRO A 107 11.48 -8.39 -5.37
CA PRO A 107 10.54 -8.82 -4.34
C PRO A 107 9.90 -7.62 -3.64
N SER A 108 8.75 -7.85 -3.00
CA SER A 108 8.12 -6.90 -2.09
C SER A 108 8.55 -7.12 -0.65
N CYS A 109 8.55 -6.08 0.16
CA CYS A 109 8.83 -6.14 1.59
C CYS A 109 7.63 -6.71 2.36
N ASP A 110 7.84 -7.74 3.17
CA ASP A 110 6.78 -8.39 3.98
C ASP A 110 6.20 -7.50 5.09
N ASN A 111 6.90 -6.42 5.47
CA ASN A 111 6.41 -5.49 6.48
C ASN A 111 5.61 -4.31 5.89
N CYS A 112 5.99 -3.80 4.71
CA CYS A 112 5.38 -2.59 4.16
C CYS A 112 4.95 -2.69 2.69
N ASN A 113 5.15 -3.84 2.06
CA ASN A 113 4.80 -4.15 0.68
C ASN A 113 5.44 -3.24 -0.40
N ARG A 114 6.43 -2.41 -0.06
CA ARG A 114 7.19 -1.66 -1.06
C ARG A 114 8.03 -2.60 -1.92
N LEU A 115 8.19 -2.25 -3.18
CA LEU A 115 9.11 -2.91 -4.11
C LEU A 115 10.55 -2.75 -3.61
N MET A 116 11.28 -3.85 -3.41
CA MET A 116 12.62 -3.83 -2.83
C MET A 116 13.70 -3.64 -3.91
N CYS A 117 13.87 -2.42 -4.34
CA CYS A 117 14.95 -2.02 -5.25
C CYS A 117 15.80 -0.90 -4.63
N ALA A 118 16.98 -0.65 -5.21
CA ALA A 118 17.91 0.33 -4.68
C ALA A 118 17.30 1.74 -4.55
N ARG A 119 16.41 2.13 -5.46
CA ARG A 119 15.86 3.49 -5.50
C ARG A 119 14.66 3.69 -4.55
N ILE A 120 13.77 2.71 -4.44
CA ILE A 120 12.54 2.84 -3.63
C ILE A 120 12.84 2.55 -2.15
N THR A 121 13.62 1.53 -1.87
CA THR A 121 13.82 1.04 -0.49
C THR A 121 15.29 0.93 -0.07
N GLN A 122 16.23 1.38 -0.89
CA GLN A 122 17.68 1.18 -0.68
C GLN A 122 18.06 -0.32 -0.63
N GLY A 123 17.31 -1.17 -1.34
CA GLY A 123 17.44 -2.62 -1.29
C GLY A 123 16.74 -3.26 -0.10
N GLY A 124 17.29 -4.34 0.38
CA GLY A 124 16.76 -5.08 1.54
C GLY A 124 17.42 -6.43 1.73
N TYR A 125 16.83 -7.26 2.57
CA TYR A 125 17.36 -8.54 3.04
C TYR A 125 16.35 -9.66 2.83
N THR A 126 16.78 -10.81 2.33
CA THR A 126 16.01 -12.05 2.39
C THR A 126 16.27 -12.70 3.75
N ILE A 127 15.23 -12.87 4.54
CA ILE A 127 15.33 -13.34 5.93
C ILE A 127 15.30 -14.86 5.99
N ASP A 128 14.37 -15.44 5.25
CA ASP A 128 14.27 -16.88 5.05
C ASP A 128 13.91 -17.14 3.58
N LYS A 129 13.68 -18.39 3.19
CA LYS A 129 13.38 -18.74 1.79
C LYS A 129 12.13 -18.03 1.22
N LYS A 130 11.31 -17.42 2.07
CA LYS A 130 9.99 -16.87 1.69
C LYS A 130 9.82 -15.40 2.01
N ARG A 131 10.58 -14.83 2.98
CA ARG A 131 10.35 -13.49 3.50
C ARG A 131 11.47 -12.52 3.16
N ASN A 132 11.07 -11.31 2.78
CA ASN A 132 11.97 -10.23 2.39
C ASN A 132 11.65 -8.97 3.20
N ILE A 133 12.68 -8.27 3.67
CA ILE A 133 12.52 -7.05 4.46
C ILE A 133 13.38 -5.94 3.86
N CYS A 134 12.74 -4.83 3.49
CA CYS A 134 13.44 -3.71 2.90
C CYS A 134 14.33 -2.97 3.92
N SER A 135 15.36 -2.28 3.42
CA SER A 135 16.29 -1.52 4.25
C SER A 135 15.62 -0.41 5.05
N LEU A 136 14.45 0.09 4.63
CA LEU A 136 13.69 1.10 5.39
C LEU A 136 12.96 0.50 6.62
N CYS A 137 12.51 -0.76 6.54
CA CYS A 137 11.86 -1.45 7.66
C CYS A 137 12.85 -2.08 8.61
N TYR A 138 14.01 -2.53 8.11
CA TYR A 138 14.98 -3.34 8.86
C TYR A 138 15.42 -2.73 10.19
N PRO A 139 15.67 -1.40 10.34
CA PRO A 139 16.08 -0.81 11.61
C PRO A 139 15.07 -0.95 12.75
N LYS A 140 13.80 -1.21 12.42
CA LYS A 140 12.69 -1.30 13.39
C LYS A 140 12.11 -2.70 13.53
N VAL A 141 12.83 -3.73 13.08
CA VAL A 141 12.36 -5.11 13.25
C VAL A 141 12.77 -5.70 14.60
N ILE A 142 11.96 -6.63 15.09
CA ILE A 142 12.19 -7.32 16.34
C ILE A 142 13.07 -8.54 16.06
N VAL A 143 14.29 -8.51 16.56
CA VAL A 143 15.31 -9.56 16.36
C VAL A 143 15.83 -10.15 17.67
N LYS A 144 15.51 -9.54 18.82
CA LYS A 144 16.04 -9.97 20.13
C LYS A 144 14.93 -10.02 21.17
N GLN A 145 15.01 -11.02 22.03
CA GLN A 145 14.09 -11.20 23.16
C GLN A 145 14.06 -9.96 24.09
N SER A 146 15.17 -9.25 24.23
CA SER A 146 15.25 -8.03 25.05
C SER A 146 14.35 -6.88 24.55
N GLN A 147 14.02 -6.83 23.25
CA GLN A 147 13.15 -5.81 22.67
C GLN A 147 11.67 -6.03 23.05
N ILE A 148 11.29 -7.29 23.37
CA ILE A 148 9.89 -7.67 23.60
C ILE A 148 9.32 -7.07 24.90
N ARG A 149 10.12 -6.90 25.95
CA ARG A 149 9.64 -6.48 27.28
C ARG A 149 8.87 -5.16 27.24
N ASN A 150 9.43 -4.14 26.61
CA ASN A 150 8.79 -2.82 26.53
C ASN A 150 7.52 -2.85 25.67
N LEU A 151 7.59 -3.55 24.53
CA LEU A 151 6.46 -3.71 23.63
C LEU A 151 5.30 -4.47 24.30
N THR A 152 5.63 -5.52 25.06
CA THR A 152 4.66 -6.26 25.87
C THR A 152 3.93 -5.36 26.86
N LYS A 153 4.68 -4.49 27.55
CA LYS A 153 4.07 -3.53 28.49
C LYS A 153 3.13 -2.57 27.77
N GLU A 154 3.57 -1.97 26.66
CA GLU A 154 2.73 -1.04 25.86
C GLU A 154 1.43 -1.70 25.39
N VAL A 155 1.49 -2.97 24.93
CA VAL A 155 0.31 -3.71 24.47
C VAL A 155 -0.63 -3.99 25.65
N LYS A 156 -0.11 -4.49 26.78
CA LYS A 156 -0.96 -4.73 27.97
C LYS A 156 -1.59 -3.46 28.52
N ASP A 157 -0.85 -2.36 28.57
CA ASP A 157 -1.40 -1.06 29.00
C ASP A 157 -2.53 -0.60 28.07
N ALA A 158 -2.39 -0.81 26.76
CA ALA A 158 -3.44 -0.46 25.79
C ALA A 158 -4.69 -1.35 25.94
N LEU A 159 -4.52 -2.64 26.16
CA LEU A 159 -5.63 -3.59 26.40
C LEU A 159 -6.32 -3.31 27.74
N SER A 160 -5.57 -2.99 28.78
CA SER A 160 -6.12 -2.60 30.07
C SER A 160 -6.98 -1.33 29.98
N ALA A 161 -6.57 -0.35 29.17
CA ALA A 161 -7.32 0.89 28.97
C ALA A 161 -8.71 0.69 28.34
N ILE A 162 -8.94 -0.43 27.67
CA ILE A 162 -10.26 -0.80 27.09
C ILE A 162 -11.04 -1.81 27.94
N GLY A 163 -10.55 -2.14 29.15
CA GLY A 163 -11.24 -3.02 30.09
C GLY A 163 -10.73 -4.47 30.10
N ILE A 164 -9.67 -4.82 29.38
CA ILE A 164 -9.06 -6.15 29.36
C ILE A 164 -7.90 -6.20 30.36
N ASN A 165 -8.21 -6.54 31.62
CA ASN A 165 -7.29 -6.36 32.75
C ASN A 165 -6.64 -7.68 33.26
N ASN A 166 -7.20 -8.84 32.90
CA ASN A 166 -6.83 -10.11 33.54
C ASN A 166 -5.82 -10.97 32.75
N ILE A 167 -5.06 -10.35 31.82
CA ILE A 167 -4.02 -11.07 31.09
C ILE A 167 -2.86 -11.42 32.04
N PRO A 168 -2.47 -12.71 32.21
CA PRO A 168 -1.37 -13.10 33.09
C PRO A 168 -0.08 -12.34 32.79
N SER A 169 0.62 -11.94 33.85
CA SER A 169 1.84 -11.14 33.71
C SER A 169 3.02 -11.94 33.12
N ASN A 170 3.02 -13.24 33.30
CA ASN A 170 4.15 -14.15 33.07
C ASN A 170 3.98 -15.09 31.87
N ILE A 171 3.16 -14.74 30.89
CA ILE A 171 3.03 -15.52 29.67
C ILE A 171 4.37 -15.49 28.92
N PRO A 172 5.00 -16.63 28.64
CA PRO A 172 6.18 -16.70 27.79
C PRO A 172 5.85 -16.24 26.37
N ILE A 173 6.75 -15.43 25.78
CA ILE A 173 6.65 -15.00 24.38
C ILE A 173 7.95 -15.43 23.71
N SER A 174 7.84 -16.30 22.69
CA SER A 174 8.98 -16.78 21.91
C SER A 174 8.95 -16.25 20.47
N LEU A 175 10.12 -15.82 19.98
CA LEU A 175 10.29 -15.52 18.57
C LEU A 175 10.54 -16.82 17.80
N VAL A 176 9.82 -17.03 16.70
CA VAL A 176 9.98 -18.17 15.78
C VAL A 176 10.57 -17.70 14.45
N ASN A 177 11.43 -18.50 13.85
CA ASN A 177 12.24 -18.05 12.71
C ASN A 177 11.49 -18.09 11.38
N SER A 178 10.45 -18.93 11.25
CA SER A 178 9.71 -19.09 10.01
C SER A 178 8.24 -19.43 10.24
N MET A 179 7.44 -19.27 9.21
CA MET A 179 6.04 -19.71 9.22
C MET A 179 5.94 -21.23 9.30
N ASP A 180 6.86 -21.96 8.67
CA ASP A 180 6.91 -23.42 8.73
C ASP A 180 7.16 -23.91 10.18
N GLU A 181 8.00 -23.21 10.96
CA GLU A 181 8.21 -23.47 12.39
C GLU A 181 6.94 -23.19 13.21
N LEU A 182 6.25 -22.09 12.89
CA LEU A 182 4.99 -21.74 13.56
C LEU A 182 3.90 -22.78 13.31
N ASP A 183 3.76 -23.26 12.06
CA ASP A 183 2.85 -24.34 11.69
C ASP A 183 3.15 -25.66 12.44
N GLN A 184 4.43 -25.99 12.62
CA GLN A 184 4.85 -27.17 13.40
C GLN A 184 4.48 -27.06 14.86
N ILE A 185 4.67 -25.89 15.47
CA ILE A 185 4.30 -25.61 16.87
C ILE A 185 2.77 -25.70 17.06
N ALA A 186 2.02 -25.12 16.13
CA ALA A 186 0.57 -25.16 16.17
C ALA A 186 -0.03 -26.54 15.85
N THR A 187 0.76 -27.47 15.29
CA THR A 187 0.33 -28.79 14.78
C THR A 187 -0.74 -28.71 13.67
N ILE A 188 -0.94 -27.54 13.12
CA ILE A 188 -1.88 -27.26 12.03
C ILE A 188 -1.24 -26.24 11.07
N ARG A 189 -1.75 -26.17 9.84
CA ARG A 189 -1.32 -25.13 8.90
C ARG A 189 -2.07 -23.84 9.19
N LEU A 190 -1.35 -22.82 9.64
CA LEU A 190 -1.90 -21.51 10.01
C LEU A 190 -2.01 -20.54 8.81
N GLY A 191 -1.47 -20.90 7.64
CA GLY A 191 -1.48 -20.02 6.47
C GLY A 191 -0.52 -18.83 6.62
N ASN A 192 -1.05 -17.61 6.48
CA ASN A 192 -0.26 -16.38 6.57
C ASN A 192 -0.26 -15.74 7.97
N VAL A 193 -0.60 -16.49 9.01
CA VAL A 193 -0.63 -16.00 10.39
C VAL A 193 0.79 -15.73 10.89
N ARG A 194 0.96 -14.65 11.64
CA ARG A 194 2.26 -14.17 12.12
C ARG A 194 2.48 -14.39 13.61
N GLY A 195 1.48 -14.90 14.31
CA GLY A 195 1.51 -15.27 15.73
C GLY A 195 0.68 -16.52 15.98
N TYR A 196 0.85 -17.11 17.15
CA TYR A 196 0.07 -18.25 17.62
C TYR A 196 0.06 -18.30 19.15
N THR A 197 -1.13 -18.42 19.74
CA THR A 197 -1.31 -18.64 21.17
C THR A 197 -1.55 -20.10 21.44
N HIS A 198 -0.57 -20.78 22.07
CA HIS A 198 -0.75 -22.10 22.62
C HIS A 198 -1.45 -22.01 23.97
N TYR A 199 -2.50 -22.81 24.13
CA TYR A 199 -3.25 -22.93 25.38
C TYR A 199 -3.34 -24.40 25.80
N SER A 200 -3.02 -24.67 27.06
CA SER A 200 -3.24 -25.98 27.67
C SER A 200 -3.91 -25.82 29.01
N VAL A 201 -4.80 -26.78 29.36
CA VAL A 201 -5.56 -26.77 30.58
C VAL A 201 -5.61 -28.16 31.19
N ASN A 202 -5.26 -28.25 32.48
CA ASN A 202 -5.45 -29.46 33.28
C ASN A 202 -6.75 -29.30 34.06
N THR A 203 -7.59 -30.35 34.02
CA THR A 203 -8.86 -30.38 34.75
C THR A 203 -8.88 -31.54 35.76
N LEU A 204 -9.50 -31.31 36.92
CA LEU A 204 -9.79 -32.33 37.89
C LEU A 204 -11.28 -32.23 38.29
N ALA A 205 -12.04 -33.31 38.17
CA ALA A 205 -13.45 -33.36 38.42
C ALA A 205 -14.25 -32.23 37.69
N GLY A 206 -13.87 -31.93 36.44
CA GLY A 206 -14.48 -30.89 35.61
C GLY A 206 -14.11 -29.44 35.96
N LYS A 207 -13.25 -29.23 36.95
CA LYS A 207 -12.72 -27.90 37.31
C LYS A 207 -11.33 -27.68 36.76
N LYS A 208 -11.06 -26.52 36.19
CA LYS A 208 -9.73 -26.08 35.76
C LYS A 208 -8.82 -25.99 37.02
N ILE A 209 -7.70 -26.70 37.03
CA ILE A 209 -6.71 -26.68 38.12
C ILE A 209 -5.41 -26.02 37.71
N LYS A 210 -5.12 -25.97 36.40
CA LYS A 210 -3.94 -25.32 35.86
C LYS A 210 -4.21 -24.90 34.43
N GLU A 211 -3.93 -23.66 34.11
CA GLU A 211 -3.94 -23.09 32.74
C GLU A 211 -2.55 -22.60 32.39
N GLU A 212 -2.07 -22.93 31.23
CA GLU A 212 -0.77 -22.48 30.72
C GLU A 212 -0.93 -21.89 29.33
N PHE A 213 -0.30 -20.73 29.12
CA PHE A 213 -0.27 -20.02 27.87
C PHE A 213 1.16 -19.85 27.40
N HIS A 214 1.37 -19.93 26.10
CA HIS A 214 2.63 -19.57 25.45
C HIS A 214 2.32 -18.89 24.12
N ILE A 215 2.86 -17.69 23.91
CA ILE A 215 2.68 -16.93 22.67
C ILE A 215 3.92 -17.06 21.82
N TYR A 216 3.73 -17.43 20.56
CA TYR A 216 4.76 -17.50 19.54
C TYR A 216 4.52 -16.39 18.51
N VAL A 217 5.56 -15.63 18.16
CA VAL A 217 5.47 -14.53 17.19
C VAL A 217 6.62 -14.63 16.20
N LEU A 218 6.35 -14.37 14.93
CA LEU A 218 7.38 -14.39 13.90
C LEU A 218 8.49 -13.38 14.19
N PHE A 219 9.71 -13.84 14.03
CA PHE A 219 10.94 -13.06 14.01
C PHE A 219 10.97 -12.06 12.83
N ASN A 220 11.65 -10.93 13.00
CA ASN A 220 11.75 -9.87 11.98
C ASN A 220 10.42 -9.18 11.56
N LEU A 221 9.41 -9.18 12.39
CA LEU A 221 8.31 -8.25 12.21
C LEU A 221 8.76 -6.84 12.58
N HIS A 222 8.29 -5.84 11.83
CA HIS A 222 8.40 -4.43 12.25
C HIS A 222 7.74 -4.27 13.63
N GLU A 223 8.30 -3.46 14.52
CA GLU A 223 7.80 -3.29 15.90
C GLU A 223 6.30 -3.00 15.99
N LEU A 224 5.75 -2.24 15.03
CA LEU A 224 4.32 -1.95 14.96
C LEU A 224 3.50 -3.20 14.62
N ALA A 225 3.93 -3.96 13.61
CA ALA A 225 3.29 -5.22 13.25
C ALA A 225 3.41 -6.24 14.39
N PHE A 226 4.55 -6.27 15.09
CA PHE A 226 4.73 -7.12 16.28
C PHE A 226 3.73 -6.75 17.39
N LYS A 227 3.56 -5.46 17.70
CA LYS A 227 2.57 -5.01 18.69
C LYS A 227 1.14 -5.39 18.29
N ALA A 228 0.80 -5.25 17.01
CA ALA A 228 -0.51 -5.63 16.48
C ALA A 228 -0.78 -7.13 16.62
N VAL A 229 0.19 -7.97 16.23
CA VAL A 229 0.12 -9.42 16.40
C VAL A 229 0.03 -9.79 17.88
N LEU A 230 0.89 -9.22 18.73
CA LEU A 230 0.87 -9.52 20.16
C LEU A 230 -0.46 -9.14 20.84
N ALA A 231 -1.07 -8.04 20.44
CA ALA A 231 -2.39 -7.67 20.93
C ALA A 231 -3.47 -8.67 20.49
N HIS A 232 -3.41 -9.15 19.25
CA HIS A 232 -4.27 -10.22 18.77
C HIS A 232 -4.13 -11.49 19.62
N GLU A 233 -2.91 -11.95 19.86
CA GLU A 233 -2.63 -13.15 20.66
C GLU A 233 -3.08 -12.98 22.12
N TYR A 234 -2.94 -11.81 22.70
CA TYR A 234 -3.46 -11.56 24.05
C TYR A 234 -5.00 -11.58 24.11
N LEU A 235 -5.71 -11.25 23.02
CA LEU A 235 -7.15 -11.40 22.99
C LEU A 235 -7.57 -12.87 22.90
N HIS A 236 -6.78 -13.76 22.27
CA HIS A 236 -6.98 -15.21 22.41
C HIS A 236 -6.85 -15.66 23.85
N VAL A 237 -5.80 -15.20 24.57
CA VAL A 237 -5.66 -15.49 26.01
C VAL A 237 -6.88 -15.03 26.78
N TYR A 238 -7.36 -13.82 26.54
CA TYR A 238 -8.56 -13.29 27.19
C TYR A 238 -9.81 -14.16 26.93
N LEU A 239 -10.01 -14.61 25.70
CA LEU A 239 -11.12 -15.50 25.36
C LEU A 239 -11.03 -16.85 26.09
N PHE A 240 -9.85 -17.48 26.10
CA PHE A 240 -9.62 -18.77 26.76
C PHE A 240 -9.82 -18.69 28.29
N GLN A 241 -9.32 -17.61 28.92
CA GLN A 241 -9.46 -17.41 30.37
C GLN A 241 -10.93 -17.22 30.82
N ASN A 242 -11.76 -16.66 29.95
CA ASN A 242 -13.17 -16.41 30.24
C ASN A 242 -14.10 -17.49 29.68
N ASP A 243 -13.55 -18.57 29.12
CA ASP A 243 -14.32 -19.69 28.51
C ASP A 243 -15.30 -19.21 27.41
N TYR A 244 -14.90 -18.17 26.64
CA TYR A 244 -15.70 -17.71 25.51
C TYR A 244 -15.46 -18.62 24.29
N ASP A 245 -16.49 -19.42 23.94
CA ASP A 245 -16.47 -20.32 22.78
C ASP A 245 -17.15 -19.66 21.58
N LEU A 246 -16.41 -18.77 20.93
CA LEU A 246 -16.86 -18.04 19.73
C LEU A 246 -16.62 -18.87 18.47
N LYS A 247 -17.50 -18.71 17.47
CA LYS A 247 -17.25 -19.20 16.12
C LYS A 247 -15.98 -18.59 15.57
N SER A 248 -15.30 -19.29 14.65
CA SER A 248 -13.99 -18.89 14.11
C SER A 248 -13.99 -17.45 13.61
N ASP A 249 -14.98 -17.04 12.81
CA ASP A 249 -15.09 -15.68 12.26
C ASP A 249 -15.22 -14.60 13.36
N LEU A 250 -15.97 -14.87 14.40
CA LEU A 250 -16.14 -13.95 15.53
C LEU A 250 -14.91 -13.92 16.43
N ARG A 251 -14.27 -15.07 16.65
CA ARG A 251 -13.06 -15.20 17.46
C ARG A 251 -11.89 -14.45 16.83
N GLU A 252 -11.56 -14.76 15.57
CA GLU A 252 -10.47 -14.08 14.86
C GLU A 252 -10.80 -12.59 14.63
N GLY A 253 -12.05 -12.29 14.31
CA GLY A 253 -12.51 -10.91 14.18
C GLY A 253 -12.36 -10.11 15.47
N PHE A 254 -12.71 -10.70 16.64
CA PHE A 254 -12.49 -10.05 17.93
C PHE A 254 -11.01 -9.86 18.25
N CYS A 255 -10.17 -10.87 18.01
CA CYS A 255 -8.73 -10.76 18.21
C CYS A 255 -8.10 -9.70 17.30
N ASN A 256 -8.59 -9.54 16.09
CA ASN A 256 -8.17 -8.47 15.17
C ASN A 256 -8.53 -7.05 15.64
N LEU A 257 -9.50 -6.89 16.55
CA LEU A 257 -9.72 -5.59 17.22
C LEU A 257 -8.51 -5.18 18.08
N GLY A 258 -7.78 -6.14 18.65
CA GLY A 258 -6.51 -5.89 19.33
C GLY A 258 -5.44 -5.35 18.38
N SER A 259 -5.30 -5.94 17.20
CA SER A 259 -4.41 -5.42 16.14
C SER A 259 -4.80 -3.99 15.74
N GLN A 260 -6.09 -3.76 15.49
CA GLN A 260 -6.62 -2.43 15.14
C GLN A 260 -6.31 -1.39 16.24
N LEU A 261 -6.47 -1.74 17.51
CA LEU A 261 -6.18 -0.86 18.64
C LEU A 261 -4.74 -0.35 18.59
N MET A 262 -3.78 -1.23 18.36
CA MET A 262 -2.36 -0.86 18.27
C MET A 262 -2.06 -0.02 17.04
N LEU A 263 -2.64 -0.36 15.89
CA LEU A 263 -2.46 0.38 14.64
C LEU A 263 -3.06 1.80 14.73
N LYS A 264 -4.28 1.95 15.23
CA LYS A 264 -4.92 3.26 15.42
C LYS A 264 -4.16 4.16 16.40
N LYS A 265 -3.49 3.59 17.39
CA LYS A 265 -2.68 4.33 18.37
C LYS A 265 -1.40 4.92 17.76
N ASP A 266 -0.79 4.26 16.79
CA ASP A 266 0.46 4.71 16.14
C ASP A 266 0.22 5.85 15.13
N ASN A 267 -0.85 5.79 14.36
CA ASN A 267 -1.26 6.79 13.37
C ASN A 267 -0.17 7.17 12.32
N SER A 268 0.77 6.28 12.03
CA SER A 268 1.78 6.44 10.97
C SER A 268 1.23 6.01 9.62
N VAL A 269 1.94 6.33 8.52
CA VAL A 269 1.59 5.83 7.19
C VAL A 269 1.66 4.30 7.14
N LEU A 270 2.61 3.67 7.86
CA LEU A 270 2.67 2.22 7.96
C LEU A 270 1.47 1.65 8.71
N SER A 271 1.04 2.30 9.80
CA SER A 271 -0.15 1.85 10.53
C SER A 271 -1.42 1.93 9.67
N ASN A 272 -1.57 3.00 8.91
CA ASN A 272 -2.69 3.16 7.98
C ASN A 272 -2.66 2.08 6.89
N TYR A 273 -1.49 1.82 6.28
CA TYR A 273 -1.33 0.74 5.32
C TYR A 273 -1.75 -0.63 5.89
N LEU A 274 -1.27 -0.97 7.10
CA LEU A 274 -1.60 -2.24 7.75
C LEU A 274 -3.09 -2.32 8.10
N LEU A 275 -3.66 -1.22 8.54
CA LEU A 275 -5.08 -1.13 8.88
C LEU A 275 -5.97 -1.26 7.63
N ASP A 276 -5.64 -0.55 6.55
CA ASP A 276 -6.37 -0.65 5.28
C ASP A 276 -6.29 -2.09 4.73
N SER A 277 -5.12 -2.74 4.84
CA SER A 277 -4.97 -4.16 4.46
C SER A 277 -5.88 -5.10 5.26
N MET A 278 -6.17 -4.78 6.54
CA MET A 278 -7.13 -5.57 7.34
C MET A 278 -8.57 -5.37 6.85
N TYR A 279 -8.94 -4.14 6.47
CA TYR A 279 -10.28 -3.85 5.92
C TYR A 279 -10.50 -4.41 4.53
N GLU A 280 -9.44 -4.49 3.71
CA GLU A 280 -9.50 -5.01 2.34
C GLU A 280 -9.38 -6.54 2.26
N SER A 281 -9.15 -7.21 3.38
CA SER A 281 -8.98 -8.67 3.41
C SER A 281 -10.29 -9.40 3.14
N ASP A 282 -10.30 -10.27 2.13
CA ASP A 282 -11.43 -11.15 1.79
C ASP A 282 -11.48 -12.44 2.64
N ASP A 283 -10.50 -12.65 3.52
CA ASP A 283 -10.45 -13.83 4.39
C ASP A 283 -11.73 -13.90 5.26
N PRO A 284 -12.41 -15.05 5.32
CA PRO A 284 -13.68 -15.17 6.03
C PRO A 284 -13.55 -14.92 7.52
N ASP A 285 -12.47 -15.33 8.15
CA ASP A 285 -12.26 -15.23 9.60
C ASP A 285 -11.52 -13.93 9.95
N TYR A 286 -10.35 -13.71 9.37
CA TYR A 286 -9.47 -12.56 9.68
C TYR A 286 -9.95 -11.24 9.05
N GLY A 287 -10.56 -11.27 7.87
CA GLY A 287 -11.05 -10.08 7.17
C GLY A 287 -12.52 -9.80 7.46
N LYS A 288 -13.43 -10.67 6.99
CA LYS A 288 -14.88 -10.48 7.15
C LYS A 288 -15.32 -10.55 8.62
N GLY A 289 -14.70 -11.45 9.39
CA GLY A 289 -14.91 -11.52 10.84
C GLY A 289 -14.48 -10.22 11.53
N PHE A 290 -13.34 -9.65 11.16
CA PHE A 290 -12.89 -8.34 11.66
C PHE A 290 -13.88 -7.22 11.34
N ILE A 291 -14.34 -7.10 10.10
CA ILE A 291 -15.33 -6.07 9.72
C ILE A 291 -16.60 -6.19 10.56
N LYS A 292 -17.09 -7.41 10.78
CA LYS A 292 -18.25 -7.70 11.58
C LYS A 292 -18.07 -7.26 13.04
N MET A 293 -16.95 -7.66 13.66
CA MET A 293 -16.65 -7.31 15.05
C MET A 293 -16.35 -5.82 15.22
N ASN A 294 -15.67 -5.19 14.27
CA ASN A 294 -15.44 -3.75 14.27
C ASN A 294 -16.76 -2.95 14.18
N SER A 295 -17.70 -3.37 13.32
CA SER A 295 -19.03 -2.74 13.26
C SER A 295 -19.79 -2.85 14.60
N MET A 296 -19.63 -3.97 15.31
CA MET A 296 -20.21 -4.12 16.66
C MET A 296 -19.52 -3.19 17.67
N LEU A 297 -18.18 -3.09 17.61
CA LEU A 297 -17.41 -2.19 18.46
C LEU A 297 -17.78 -0.72 18.24
N GLU A 298 -17.89 -0.27 17.00
CA GLU A 298 -18.27 1.11 16.66
C GLU A 298 -19.67 1.48 17.16
N LYS A 299 -20.61 0.54 17.10
CA LYS A 299 -21.98 0.76 17.56
C LYS A 299 -22.13 0.73 19.08
N LYS A 300 -21.35 -0.08 19.78
CA LYS A 300 -21.55 -0.40 21.20
C LYS A 300 -20.47 0.15 22.12
N GLY A 301 -19.27 0.40 21.62
CA GLY A 301 -18.08 0.66 22.42
C GLY A 301 -17.55 -0.60 23.13
N TRP A 302 -16.31 -0.52 23.63
CA TRP A 302 -15.62 -1.65 24.24
C TRP A 302 -16.38 -2.26 25.42
N ASN A 303 -16.79 -1.47 26.39
CA ASN A 303 -17.46 -1.99 27.60
C ASN A 303 -18.67 -2.87 27.27
N LYS A 304 -19.52 -2.41 26.35
CA LYS A 304 -20.71 -3.16 25.98
C LYS A 304 -20.39 -4.37 25.11
N LEU A 305 -19.40 -4.26 24.22
CA LEU A 305 -18.93 -5.37 23.40
C LEU A 305 -18.41 -6.52 24.27
N LEU A 306 -17.54 -6.21 25.25
CA LEU A 306 -16.98 -7.22 26.18
C LEU A 306 -18.08 -7.92 26.98
N ASN A 307 -19.10 -7.19 27.46
CA ASN A 307 -20.24 -7.78 28.17
C ASN A 307 -21.13 -8.64 27.27
N ASP A 308 -21.16 -8.38 25.98
CA ASP A 308 -21.99 -9.11 25.03
C ASP A 308 -21.29 -10.37 24.48
N LEU A 309 -19.96 -10.56 24.69
CA LEU A 309 -19.21 -11.73 24.18
C LEU A 309 -19.82 -13.07 24.62
N VAL A 310 -20.33 -13.13 25.84
CA VAL A 310 -21.00 -14.35 26.41
C VAL A 310 -22.25 -14.75 25.62
N LYS A 311 -22.82 -13.85 24.80
CA LYS A 311 -24.04 -14.07 24.04
C LYS A 311 -23.80 -14.37 22.55
N LEU A 312 -22.54 -14.26 22.09
CA LEU A 312 -22.15 -14.48 20.69
C LEU A 312 -21.74 -15.93 20.45
#